data_b745b6a3255195cfbb75cf47f47d3318
#
_entry.id   b745b6a3255195cfbb75cf47f47d3318
#
_cell.length_a   1.000
_cell.length_b   1.000
_cell.length_c   1.000
_cell.angle_alpha   90.00
_cell.angle_beta   90.00
_cell.angle_gamma   90.00
#
_symmetry.space_group_name_H-M   'P 1'
#
loop_
_entity.id
_entity.type
_entity.pdbx_description
1 polymer ?
#
loop_
_entity_poly.entity_id
_entity_poly.type
_entity_poly.pdbx_seq_one_letter_code
_entity_poly.pdbx_strand_id
1 'polypeptide(L)'
;MDLKGGKPDESSLADGGPQVERPNIFHTISAEKTKHWCYHAVANVIRAHSLICSFPEADADRTVITEISWGGFLTSVVSGLDHRFKASVSVYGCSYIYKNGPWLAKFQAMSDSDRQHWIELYDPSQYLGSCQTRIFFVNGTTDFAYLPDIYEQSYQLIKGERNFQLTVEMGLGQPQG
;
A
#
# COMPACT_ATOMS: atom_id res chain seq x y z
N MET A 1 -5.12 1.04 11.71
CA MET A 1 -3.75 0.83 12.25
C MET A 1 -2.93 2.06 11.94
N ASP A 2 -2.22 2.60 12.93
CA ASP A 2 -1.27 3.67 12.64
C ASP A 2 0.03 3.08 12.04
N LEU A 3 0.30 3.43 10.80
CA LEU A 3 1.46 2.93 10.05
C LEU A 3 2.78 3.51 10.54
N LYS A 4 2.74 4.54 11.39
CA LYS A 4 3.91 5.20 11.96
C LYS A 4 4.28 4.68 13.36
N GLY A 5 3.45 3.81 13.95
CA GLY A 5 3.60 3.39 15.34
C GLY A 5 3.39 4.55 16.33
N GLY A 6 2.43 5.41 16.04
CA GLY A 6 2.05 6.55 16.87
C GLY A 6 0.95 6.20 17.88
N LYS A 7 0.83 7.04 18.88
CA LYS A 7 -0.30 7.06 19.80
C LYS A 7 -1.39 8.01 19.29
N PRO A 8 -2.60 7.98 19.88
CA PRO A 8 -3.68 8.89 19.50
C PRO A 8 -3.34 10.39 19.66
N ASP A 9 -2.36 10.71 20.49
CA ASP A 9 -1.84 12.07 20.73
C ASP A 9 -0.69 12.45 19.77
N GLU A 10 -0.48 11.68 18.71
CA GLU A 10 0.58 11.82 17.71
C GLU A 10 2.01 11.58 18.23
N SER A 11 2.19 11.26 19.50
CA SER A 11 3.51 10.88 20.04
C SER A 11 3.90 9.48 19.58
N SER A 12 5.20 9.22 19.49
CA SER A 12 5.70 7.90 19.09
C SER A 12 5.58 6.89 20.24
N LEU A 13 5.28 5.64 19.87
CA LEU A 13 5.44 4.51 20.80
C LEU A 13 6.93 4.27 21.03
N ALA A 14 7.30 3.87 22.26
CA ALA A 14 8.69 3.61 22.64
C ALA A 14 9.32 2.47 21.82
N ASP A 15 8.51 1.52 21.39
CA ASP A 15 8.84 0.36 20.56
C ASP A 15 8.23 0.47 19.15
N GLY A 16 7.80 1.66 18.75
CA GLY A 16 7.32 1.96 17.41
C GLY A 16 8.43 1.76 16.38
N GLY A 17 8.03 1.37 15.16
CA GLY A 17 8.94 1.26 14.03
C GLY A 17 9.60 2.61 13.66
N PRO A 18 10.48 2.62 12.64
CA PRO A 18 11.15 3.84 12.22
C PRO A 18 10.14 4.95 11.91
N GLN A 19 10.30 6.07 12.59
CA GLN A 19 9.51 7.27 12.32
C GLN A 19 10.14 7.98 11.12
N VAL A 20 9.40 8.03 10.03
CA VAL A 20 9.85 8.71 8.81
C VAL A 20 8.94 9.89 8.56
N GLU A 21 9.51 11.09 8.59
CA GLU A 21 8.80 12.30 8.20
C GLU A 21 8.42 12.24 6.73
N ARG A 22 7.19 12.64 6.41
CA ARG A 22 6.85 12.94 5.03
C ARG A 22 7.69 14.15 4.59
N PRO A 23 8.40 14.10 3.49
CA PRO A 23 8.36 13.24 2.30
C PRO A 23 9.46 12.15 2.23
N ASN A 24 10.08 11.77 3.33
CA ASN A 24 11.33 11.00 3.35
C ASN A 24 11.17 9.47 3.23
N ILE A 25 9.97 8.95 3.00
CA ILE A 25 9.72 7.49 2.86
C ILE A 25 10.52 6.82 1.72
N PHE A 26 11.04 7.59 0.79
CA PHE A 26 11.87 7.13 -0.32
C PHE A 26 13.38 7.23 -0.05
N HIS A 27 13.81 8.10 0.85
CA HIS A 27 15.23 8.46 1.03
C HIS A 27 16.02 7.46 1.86
N THR A 28 15.35 6.54 2.53
CA THR A 28 16.03 5.52 3.35
C THR A 28 16.46 4.29 2.56
N ILE A 29 16.24 4.27 1.25
CA ILE A 29 16.47 3.09 0.42
C ILE A 29 17.94 2.65 0.37
N SER A 30 18.89 3.57 0.53
CA SER A 30 20.32 3.27 0.63
C SER A 30 20.75 2.74 1.99
N ALA A 31 19.89 2.81 3.00
CA ALA A 31 20.14 2.27 4.33
C ALA A 31 19.82 0.77 4.41
N GLU A 32 20.07 0.17 5.57
CA GLU A 32 19.61 -1.20 5.86
C GLU A 32 18.10 -1.30 5.83
N LYS A 33 17.55 -2.43 5.37
CA LYS A 33 16.09 -2.69 5.28
C LYS A 33 15.34 -2.44 6.59
N THR A 34 16.01 -2.68 7.73
CA THR A 34 15.49 -2.42 9.07
C THR A 34 15.18 -0.95 9.36
N LYS A 35 15.64 -0.05 8.49
CA LYS A 35 15.35 1.39 8.56
C LYS A 35 14.32 1.84 7.53
N HIS A 36 13.86 0.95 6.66
CA HIS A 36 12.89 1.28 5.62
C HIS A 36 11.47 1.30 6.19
N TRP A 37 10.79 2.42 6.02
CA TRP A 37 9.40 2.56 6.47
C TRP A 37 8.46 1.52 5.84
N CYS A 38 8.55 1.31 4.53
CA CYS A 38 7.69 0.34 3.83
C CYS A 38 7.85 -1.08 4.38
N TYR A 39 9.08 -1.49 4.72
CA TYR A 39 9.35 -2.79 5.33
C TYR A 39 8.56 -2.97 6.64
N HIS A 40 8.66 -1.98 7.53
CA HIS A 40 7.96 -2.03 8.81
C HIS A 40 6.45 -1.92 8.64
N ALA A 41 5.97 -1.07 7.73
CA ALA A 41 4.55 -0.92 7.47
C ALA A 41 3.92 -2.24 7.00
N VAL A 42 4.51 -2.91 6.01
CA VAL A 42 4.04 -4.21 5.51
C VAL A 42 4.12 -5.28 6.61
N ALA A 43 5.25 -5.37 7.32
CA ALA A 43 5.43 -6.32 8.41
C ALA A 43 4.39 -6.13 9.52
N ASN A 44 4.08 -4.88 9.86
CA ASN A 44 3.08 -4.56 10.88
C ASN A 44 1.67 -4.96 10.45
N VAL A 45 1.29 -4.79 9.19
CA VAL A 45 -0.01 -5.26 8.67
C VAL A 45 -0.12 -6.79 8.82
N ILE A 46 0.90 -7.52 8.37
CA ILE A 46 0.91 -9.00 8.43
C ILE A 46 0.89 -9.50 9.88
N ARG A 47 1.65 -8.85 10.78
CA ARG A 47 1.67 -9.19 12.22
C ARG A 47 0.34 -8.88 12.90
N ALA A 48 -0.28 -7.73 12.57
CA ALA A 48 -1.60 -7.39 13.09
C ALA A 48 -2.68 -8.39 12.63
N HIS A 49 -2.62 -8.84 11.38
CA HIS A 49 -3.50 -9.91 10.89
C HIS A 49 -3.29 -11.20 11.70
N SER A 50 -2.04 -11.61 11.92
CA SER A 50 -1.73 -12.79 12.74
C SER A 50 -2.25 -12.64 14.17
N LEU A 51 -2.11 -11.45 14.77
CA LEU A 51 -2.63 -11.16 16.10
C LEU A 51 -4.17 -11.26 16.12
N ILE A 52 -4.86 -10.64 15.17
CA ILE A 52 -6.33 -10.73 15.08
C ILE A 52 -6.78 -12.18 14.97
N CYS A 53 -6.16 -12.96 14.08
CA CYS A 53 -6.49 -14.38 13.89
C CYS A 53 -6.16 -15.26 15.10
N SER A 54 -5.41 -14.78 16.10
CA SER A 54 -5.12 -15.52 17.32
C SER A 54 -6.21 -15.41 18.38
N PHE A 55 -7.14 -14.48 18.24
CA PHE A 55 -8.27 -14.33 19.16
C PHE A 55 -9.37 -15.35 18.83
N PRO A 56 -9.93 -16.03 19.83
CA PRO A 56 -10.98 -17.04 19.60
C PRO A 56 -12.28 -16.47 19.06
N GLU A 57 -12.50 -15.15 19.19
CA GLU A 57 -13.67 -14.43 18.66
C GLU A 57 -13.52 -14.07 17.18
N ALA A 58 -12.30 -14.14 16.65
CA ALA A 58 -12.03 -13.83 15.25
C ALA A 58 -12.20 -15.08 14.37
N ASP A 59 -12.96 -14.93 13.31
CA ASP A 59 -13.04 -15.95 12.27
C ASP A 59 -11.89 -15.75 11.27
N ALA A 60 -10.81 -16.52 11.43
CA ALA A 60 -9.64 -16.44 10.59
C ALA A 60 -9.92 -16.74 9.11
N ASP A 61 -11.00 -17.46 8.82
CA ASP A 61 -11.42 -17.77 7.46
C ASP A 61 -12.28 -16.69 6.80
N ARG A 62 -12.59 -15.60 7.51
CA ARG A 62 -13.42 -14.49 7.02
C ARG A 62 -12.78 -13.11 7.22
N THR A 63 -11.47 -13.03 7.13
CA THR A 63 -10.74 -11.76 7.24
C THR A 63 -10.63 -11.05 5.90
N VAL A 64 -10.73 -9.73 5.92
CA VAL A 64 -10.60 -8.85 4.76
C VAL A 64 -9.64 -7.72 5.10
N ILE A 65 -8.85 -7.28 4.13
CA ILE A 65 -8.02 -6.08 4.24
C ILE A 65 -8.58 -4.97 3.36
N THR A 66 -8.72 -3.78 3.93
CA THR A 66 -9.10 -2.57 3.18
C THR A 66 -8.42 -1.36 3.79
N GLU A 67 -8.00 -0.45 2.95
CA GLU A 67 -7.42 0.82 3.38
C GLU A 67 -7.38 1.81 2.21
N ILE A 68 -7.13 3.09 2.52
CA ILE A 68 -7.16 4.20 1.57
C ILE A 68 -5.76 4.82 1.37
N SER A 69 -5.48 5.33 0.16
CA SER A 69 -4.26 6.08 -0.17
C SER A 69 -3.00 5.22 0.04
N TRP A 70 -2.05 5.65 0.88
CA TRP A 70 -0.90 4.82 1.24
C TRP A 70 -1.29 3.47 1.86
N GLY A 71 -2.39 3.43 2.57
CA GLY A 71 -2.95 2.17 3.06
C GLY A 71 -3.47 1.28 1.92
N GLY A 72 -4.08 1.86 0.89
CA GLY A 72 -4.46 1.15 -0.35
C GLY A 72 -3.23 0.62 -1.10
N PHE A 73 -2.15 1.39 -1.16
CA PHE A 73 -0.86 0.94 -1.68
C PHE A 73 -0.33 -0.28 -0.90
N LEU A 74 -0.33 -0.21 0.44
CA LEU A 74 0.09 -1.32 1.29
C LEU A 74 -0.86 -2.52 1.18
N THR A 75 -2.17 -2.29 1.02
CA THR A 75 -3.15 -3.36 0.74
C THR A 75 -2.77 -4.11 -0.54
N SER A 76 -2.37 -3.39 -1.58
CA SER A 76 -1.92 -3.99 -2.84
C SER A 76 -0.64 -4.83 -2.67
N VAL A 77 0.33 -4.37 -1.87
CA VAL A 77 1.53 -5.17 -1.53
C VAL A 77 1.16 -6.42 -0.73
N VAL A 78 0.38 -6.23 0.35
CA VAL A 78 0.04 -7.31 1.28
C VAL A 78 -0.83 -8.38 0.61
N SER A 79 -1.69 -8.00 -0.34
CA SER A 79 -2.50 -8.96 -1.10
C SER A 79 -1.68 -9.98 -1.88
N GLY A 80 -0.46 -9.61 -2.28
CA GLY A 80 0.48 -10.54 -2.93
C GLY A 80 1.38 -11.32 -1.98
N LEU A 81 1.35 -11.02 -0.67
CA LEU A 81 2.21 -11.62 0.35
C LEU A 81 1.44 -12.45 1.38
N ASP A 82 0.28 -11.99 1.84
CA ASP A 82 -0.52 -12.66 2.86
C ASP A 82 -1.81 -13.23 2.25
N HIS A 83 -1.76 -14.46 1.83
CA HIS A 83 -2.88 -15.17 1.17
C HIS A 83 -3.97 -15.65 2.14
N ARG A 84 -3.88 -15.35 3.42
CA ARG A 84 -4.90 -15.70 4.44
C ARG A 84 -6.14 -14.83 4.33
N PHE A 85 -6.00 -13.58 3.85
CA PHE A 85 -7.16 -12.73 3.59
C PHE A 85 -8.06 -13.34 2.52
N LYS A 86 -9.37 -13.28 2.73
CA LYS A 86 -10.37 -13.77 1.77
C LYS A 86 -10.71 -12.76 0.69
N ALA A 87 -10.53 -11.49 0.99
CA ALA A 87 -10.67 -10.40 0.03
C ALA A 87 -9.79 -9.22 0.41
N SER A 88 -9.50 -8.38 -0.56
CA SER A 88 -8.76 -7.15 -0.40
C SER A 88 -9.48 -6.02 -1.13
N VAL A 89 -9.54 -4.84 -0.52
CA VAL A 89 -10.10 -3.64 -1.17
C VAL A 89 -9.05 -2.53 -1.11
N SER A 90 -8.47 -2.20 -2.25
CA SER A 90 -7.51 -1.12 -2.38
C SER A 90 -8.20 0.15 -2.86
N VAL A 91 -8.32 1.14 -1.97
CA VAL A 91 -8.94 2.42 -2.29
C VAL A 91 -7.84 3.46 -2.50
N TYR A 92 -7.81 4.10 -3.66
CA TYR A 92 -6.76 5.06 -4.04
C TYR A 92 -5.35 4.52 -3.76
N GLY A 93 -5.05 3.29 -4.22
CA GLY A 93 -3.74 2.68 -4.05
C GLY A 93 -3.42 1.70 -5.15
N CYS A 94 -2.29 1.89 -5.82
CA CYS A 94 -1.88 1.04 -6.94
C CYS A 94 -0.35 0.98 -7.07
N SER A 95 0.10 0.22 -8.06
CA SER A 95 1.50 0.12 -8.47
C SER A 95 1.93 1.30 -9.34
N TYR A 96 3.20 1.27 -9.73
CA TYR A 96 3.78 2.13 -10.77
C TYR A 96 3.78 3.62 -10.41
N ILE A 97 3.73 3.99 -9.14
CA ILE A 97 3.76 5.39 -8.69
C ILE A 97 5.03 6.13 -9.10
N TYR A 98 6.05 5.42 -9.56
CA TYR A 98 7.27 5.96 -10.13
C TYR A 98 7.16 6.35 -11.61
N LYS A 99 6.08 5.94 -12.30
CA LYS A 99 5.84 6.27 -13.71
C LYS A 99 5.06 7.57 -13.89
N ASN A 100 4.17 7.87 -12.95
CA ASN A 100 3.26 9.02 -13.06
C ASN A 100 2.80 9.50 -11.66
N GLY A 101 2.23 10.69 -11.60
CA GLY A 101 1.68 11.25 -10.37
C GLY A 101 2.66 12.10 -9.55
N PRO A 102 2.30 12.46 -8.31
CA PRO A 102 3.03 13.46 -7.52
C PRO A 102 4.40 12.99 -7.03
N TRP A 103 4.68 11.69 -7.09
CA TRP A 103 5.97 11.13 -6.67
C TRP A 103 7.00 11.02 -7.79
N LEU A 104 6.60 11.21 -9.05
CA LEU A 104 7.47 11.07 -10.22
C LEU A 104 8.77 11.87 -10.07
N ALA A 105 8.68 13.15 -9.70
CA ALA A 105 9.85 14.00 -9.52
C ALA A 105 10.82 13.48 -8.45
N LYS A 106 10.31 12.84 -7.39
CA LYS A 106 11.14 12.23 -6.34
C LYS A 106 11.89 11.01 -6.86
N PHE A 107 11.23 10.15 -7.62
CA PHE A 107 11.87 9.00 -8.25
C PHE A 107 12.90 9.42 -9.29
N GLN A 108 12.64 10.48 -10.05
CA GLN A 108 13.59 11.03 -11.01
C GLN A 108 14.84 11.64 -10.35
N ALA A 109 14.70 12.16 -9.13
CA ALA A 109 15.82 12.70 -8.36
C ALA A 109 16.68 11.63 -7.66
N MET A 110 16.24 10.38 -7.61
CA MET A 110 17.02 9.25 -7.08
C MET A 110 18.12 8.83 -8.07
N SER A 111 19.19 8.22 -7.55
CA SER A 111 20.09 7.45 -8.40
C SER A 111 19.34 6.30 -9.09
N ASP A 112 19.79 5.88 -10.25
CA ASP A 112 19.15 4.75 -10.97
C ASP A 112 19.14 3.48 -10.11
N SER A 113 20.22 3.25 -9.37
CA SER A 113 20.35 2.11 -8.46
C SER A 113 19.32 2.17 -7.33
N ASP A 114 19.19 3.31 -6.64
CA ASP A 114 18.25 3.46 -5.53
C ASP A 114 16.79 3.38 -6.01
N ARG A 115 16.50 4.00 -7.15
CA ARG A 115 15.17 3.94 -7.77
C ARG A 115 14.79 2.50 -8.10
N GLN A 116 15.67 1.77 -8.78
CA GLN A 116 15.43 0.37 -9.14
C GLN A 116 15.28 -0.49 -7.88
N HIS A 117 16.14 -0.30 -6.90
CA HIS A 117 16.08 -1.03 -5.64
C HIS A 117 14.77 -0.78 -4.88
N TRP A 118 14.29 0.48 -4.85
CA TRP A 118 12.99 0.79 -4.25
C TRP A 118 11.83 0.10 -4.97
N ILE A 119 11.83 0.13 -6.30
CA ILE A 119 10.80 -0.52 -7.11
C ILE A 119 10.75 -2.02 -6.84
N GLU A 120 11.90 -2.68 -6.86
CA GLU A 120 12.02 -4.13 -6.62
C GLU A 120 11.56 -4.54 -5.23
N LEU A 121 11.79 -3.69 -4.22
CA LEU A 121 11.44 -4.01 -2.84
C LEU A 121 10.00 -3.64 -2.47
N TYR A 122 9.46 -2.56 -3.02
CA TYR A 122 8.26 -1.96 -2.43
C TYR A 122 7.13 -1.65 -3.41
N ASP A 123 7.39 -1.55 -4.71
CA ASP A 123 6.28 -1.29 -5.63
C ASP A 123 5.32 -2.49 -5.69
N PRO A 124 4.00 -2.28 -5.54
CA PRO A 124 3.03 -3.37 -5.58
C PRO A 124 3.07 -4.21 -6.86
N SER A 125 3.66 -3.70 -7.96
CA SER A 125 3.82 -4.46 -9.19
C SER A 125 4.66 -5.73 -9.03
N GLN A 126 5.52 -5.77 -8.01
CA GLN A 126 6.35 -6.94 -7.71
C GLN A 126 5.55 -8.05 -7.00
N TYR A 127 4.40 -7.72 -6.45
CA TYR A 127 3.61 -8.60 -5.58
C TYR A 127 2.26 -8.99 -6.17
N LEU A 128 1.58 -8.06 -6.86
CA LEU A 128 0.22 -8.25 -7.34
C LEU A 128 0.05 -9.44 -8.27
N GLY A 129 1.08 -9.80 -9.03
CA GLY A 129 1.07 -11.01 -9.87
C GLY A 129 0.97 -12.32 -9.10
N SER A 130 1.30 -12.32 -7.80
CA SER A 130 1.19 -13.44 -6.88
C SER A 130 -0.10 -13.41 -6.04
N CYS A 131 -0.94 -12.39 -6.20
CA CYS A 131 -2.18 -12.25 -5.44
C CYS A 131 -3.13 -13.42 -5.73
N GLN A 132 -3.48 -14.15 -4.68
CA GLN A 132 -4.46 -15.26 -4.71
C GLN A 132 -5.80 -14.87 -4.10
N THR A 133 -5.86 -13.73 -3.41
CA THR A 133 -7.07 -13.15 -2.85
C THR A 133 -7.93 -12.49 -3.92
N ARG A 134 -9.24 -12.46 -3.69
CA ARG A 134 -10.14 -11.60 -4.48
C ARG A 134 -9.79 -10.16 -4.19
N ILE A 135 -9.50 -9.38 -5.21
CA ILE A 135 -9.14 -7.97 -5.03
C ILE A 135 -10.12 -7.06 -5.74
N PHE A 136 -10.54 -6.02 -5.02
CA PHE A 136 -11.38 -4.95 -5.54
C PHE A 136 -10.63 -3.63 -5.46
N PHE A 137 -10.45 -3.01 -6.60
CA PHE A 137 -9.83 -1.70 -6.71
C PHE A 137 -10.92 -0.62 -6.78
N VAL A 138 -10.75 0.45 -6.01
CA VAL A 138 -11.65 1.61 -6.01
C VAL A 138 -10.85 2.86 -6.25
N ASN A 139 -11.17 3.60 -7.31
CA ASN A 139 -10.53 4.87 -7.63
C ASN A 139 -11.52 5.86 -8.26
N GLY A 140 -11.09 7.08 -8.46
CA GLY A 140 -11.84 8.13 -9.11
C GLY A 140 -11.11 8.74 -10.30
N THR A 141 -11.86 9.30 -11.23
CA THR A 141 -11.29 9.90 -12.46
C THR A 141 -10.49 11.17 -12.21
N THR A 142 -10.66 11.81 -11.04
CA THR A 142 -9.98 13.04 -10.65
C THR A 142 -8.96 12.81 -9.52
N ASP A 143 -8.55 11.57 -9.28
CA ASP A 143 -7.48 11.28 -8.32
C ASP A 143 -6.16 11.88 -8.82
N PHE A 144 -5.56 12.74 -8.01
CA PHE A 144 -4.29 13.40 -8.34
C PHE A 144 -3.07 12.52 -8.01
N ALA A 145 -3.25 11.50 -7.17
CA ALA A 145 -2.16 10.70 -6.61
C ALA A 145 -1.95 9.38 -7.36
N TYR A 146 -3.02 8.64 -7.56
CA TYR A 146 -3.00 7.34 -8.22
C TYR A 146 -3.79 7.41 -9.52
N LEU A 147 -3.12 7.87 -10.57
CA LEU A 147 -3.75 8.19 -11.85
C LEU A 147 -4.35 6.95 -12.53
N PRO A 148 -5.41 7.11 -13.33
CA PRO A 148 -6.14 5.99 -13.93
C PRO A 148 -5.28 5.07 -14.81
N ASP A 149 -4.25 5.60 -15.48
CA ASP A 149 -3.35 4.85 -16.35
C ASP A 149 -2.47 3.85 -15.58
N ILE A 150 -1.88 4.25 -14.44
CA ILE A 150 -1.11 3.35 -13.58
C ILE A 150 -2.03 2.41 -12.79
N TYR A 151 -3.25 2.84 -12.55
CA TYR A 151 -4.27 2.05 -11.88
C TYR A 151 -4.71 0.87 -12.76
N GLU A 152 -4.98 1.12 -14.04
CA GLU A 152 -5.27 0.07 -15.02
C GLU A 152 -4.12 -0.93 -15.15
N GLN A 153 -2.87 -0.45 -15.26
CA GLN A 153 -1.69 -1.32 -15.31
C GLN A 153 -1.61 -2.23 -14.08
N SER A 154 -1.93 -1.72 -12.90
CA SER A 154 -1.96 -2.50 -11.66
C SER A 154 -3.04 -3.58 -11.69
N TYR A 155 -4.23 -3.24 -12.15
CA TYR A 155 -5.34 -4.17 -12.31
C TYR A 155 -4.98 -5.33 -13.25
N GLN A 156 -4.24 -5.06 -14.32
CA GLN A 156 -3.83 -6.07 -15.30
C GLN A 156 -2.83 -7.10 -14.74
N LEU A 157 -2.11 -6.79 -13.66
CA LEU A 157 -1.18 -7.74 -13.03
C LEU A 157 -1.88 -8.90 -12.34
N ILE A 158 -3.12 -8.72 -11.89
CA ILE A 158 -3.87 -9.73 -11.15
C ILE A 158 -4.31 -10.84 -12.10
N LYS A 159 -3.94 -12.07 -11.78
CA LYS A 159 -4.33 -13.27 -12.54
C LYS A 159 -5.61 -13.90 -12.03
N GLY A 160 -5.93 -13.65 -10.77
CA GLY A 160 -7.09 -14.19 -10.08
C GLY A 160 -8.35 -13.35 -10.23
N GLU A 161 -9.31 -13.57 -9.32
CA GLU A 161 -10.57 -12.85 -9.28
C GLU A 161 -10.31 -11.38 -8.90
N ARG A 162 -10.66 -10.49 -9.80
CA ARG A 162 -10.45 -9.04 -9.64
C ARG A 162 -11.64 -8.24 -10.15
N ASN A 163 -11.86 -7.12 -9.53
CA ASN A 163 -12.86 -6.14 -9.96
C ASN A 163 -12.33 -4.73 -9.73
N PHE A 164 -12.90 -3.75 -10.41
CA PHE A 164 -12.60 -2.35 -10.14
C PHE A 164 -13.83 -1.47 -10.28
N GLN A 165 -13.81 -0.36 -9.55
CA GLN A 165 -14.74 0.75 -9.69
C GLN A 165 -13.94 2.01 -9.98
N LEU A 166 -14.31 2.70 -11.04
CA LEU A 166 -13.80 4.03 -11.37
C LEU A 166 -14.98 4.99 -11.32
N THR A 167 -15.02 5.84 -10.30
CA THR A 167 -16.12 6.79 -10.09
C THR A 167 -15.78 8.12 -10.74
N VAL A 168 -16.70 8.63 -11.57
CA VAL A 168 -16.52 9.92 -12.25
C VAL A 168 -16.52 11.05 -11.22
N GLU A 169 -15.59 12.00 -11.39
CA GLU A 169 -15.40 13.18 -10.53
C GLU A 169 -15.07 12.88 -9.05
N MET A 170 -14.79 11.63 -8.72
CA MET A 170 -14.27 11.29 -7.39
C MET A 170 -12.76 11.47 -7.35
N GLY A 171 -12.25 12.18 -6.36
CA GLY A 171 -10.81 12.40 -6.12
C GLY A 171 -10.44 12.23 -4.65
N LEU A 172 -9.21 11.83 -4.39
CA LEU A 172 -8.68 11.71 -3.04
C LEU A 172 -8.67 13.10 -2.35
N GLY A 173 -9.34 13.22 -1.22
CA GLY A 173 -9.40 14.46 -0.44
C GLY A 173 -10.40 15.50 -0.92
N GLN A 174 -11.23 15.19 -1.91
CA GLN A 174 -12.36 16.07 -2.26
C GLN A 174 -13.57 15.72 -1.41
N PRO A 175 -14.31 16.73 -0.88
CA PRO A 175 -15.58 16.46 -0.23
C PRO A 175 -16.54 15.84 -1.25
N GLN A 176 -17.12 14.74 -0.89
CA GLN A 176 -18.23 14.18 -1.68
C GLN A 176 -19.43 15.10 -1.46
N GLY A 177 -19.86 15.80 -2.51
CA GLY A 177 -21.07 16.61 -2.52
C GLY A 177 -22.35 15.78 -2.41
#